data_4f547702eef5c8a43b37a77050f030b8
#
_entry.id   4f547702eef5c8a43b37a77050f030b8
#
_cell.length_a   1.000
_cell.length_b   1.000
_cell.length_c   1.000
_cell.angle_alpha   90.00
_cell.angle_beta   90.00
_cell.angle_gamma   90.00
#
_symmetry.space_group_name_H-M   'P 1'
#
loop_
_entity.id
_entity.type
_entity.pdbx_description
1 polymer ?
#
loop_
_entity_poly.entity_id
_entity_poly.type
_entity_poly.pdbx_seq_one_letter_code
_entity_poly.pdbx_strand_id
1 'polypeptide(L)'
;AETVEKLAPEMDNISAKLKQVDDAISQIDENRYPKTINGMNVRENITQAKATVSGLASSLSNFQPIVKLLPDLLGNPDPRKYLLLFQNDAELRATGGFLTAYATLTITKGKIEPGISEDIYTLDNGFKKKVPAPDPIKKYLPLVYNWNLRDMNLSPDFKVSMDTFTTYMRESSVAPEYDAIIAIDTEVPVRILKVLGPIGVSGYGGKFSAENDPRCDCPQVIYELENIITKPTYEIREGRKSILGPLMNSMLANMMGSPKAKWAEFFNIFTESIEQKHLLMYFKDENKQLAAEALGAAGRLTTYTEGD
;
A
#
# COMPACT_ATOMS: atom_id res chain seq x y z
N ALA A 1 -5.66 18.67 -3.47
CA ALA A 1 -6.47 18.91 -2.28
C ALA A 1 -7.75 19.68 -2.64
N GLU A 2 -7.65 20.87 -3.21
CA GLU A 2 -8.82 21.73 -3.55
C GLU A 2 -9.85 21.04 -4.49
N THR A 3 -9.39 20.24 -5.42
CA THR A 3 -10.27 19.45 -6.31
C THR A 3 -11.00 18.36 -5.54
N VAL A 4 -10.34 17.72 -4.57
CA VAL A 4 -10.93 16.65 -3.76
C VAL A 4 -12.01 17.19 -2.80
N GLU A 5 -11.78 18.38 -2.23
CA GLU A 5 -12.80 19.03 -1.39
C GLU A 5 -14.10 19.33 -2.15
N LYS A 6 -13.99 19.65 -3.45
CA LYS A 6 -15.15 19.85 -4.32
C LYS A 6 -15.81 18.54 -4.74
N LEU A 7 -15.05 17.44 -4.78
CA LEU A 7 -15.56 16.14 -5.19
C LEU A 7 -16.33 15.42 -4.07
N ALA A 8 -15.97 15.61 -2.80
CA ALA A 8 -16.60 14.87 -1.70
C ALA A 8 -18.13 15.08 -1.61
N PRO A 9 -18.69 16.32 -1.69
CA PRO A 9 -20.15 16.54 -1.73
C PRO A 9 -20.81 15.94 -2.96
N GLU A 10 -20.14 15.99 -4.13
CA GLU A 10 -20.65 15.40 -5.37
C GLU A 10 -20.70 13.87 -5.29
N MET A 11 -19.73 13.25 -4.63
CA MET A 11 -19.71 11.80 -4.39
C MET A 11 -20.89 11.35 -3.52
N ASP A 12 -21.25 12.12 -2.47
CA ASP A 12 -22.43 11.83 -1.64
C ASP A 12 -23.71 11.84 -2.48
N ASN A 13 -23.85 12.82 -3.37
CA ASN A 13 -24.99 12.96 -4.28
C ASN A 13 -25.03 11.81 -5.31
N ILE A 14 -23.89 11.46 -5.92
CA ILE A 14 -23.78 10.35 -6.86
C ILE A 14 -24.12 9.03 -6.17
N SER A 15 -23.57 8.78 -4.97
CA SER A 15 -23.84 7.58 -4.17
C SER A 15 -25.33 7.44 -3.85
N ALA A 16 -25.97 8.52 -3.42
CA ALA A 16 -27.41 8.54 -3.12
C ALA A 16 -28.25 8.22 -4.38
N LYS A 17 -27.91 8.82 -5.52
CA LYS A 17 -28.61 8.56 -6.80
C LYS A 17 -28.38 7.13 -7.29
N LEU A 18 -27.16 6.63 -7.19
CA LEU A 18 -26.85 5.27 -7.63
C LEU A 18 -27.56 4.23 -6.75
N LYS A 19 -27.66 4.49 -5.44
CA LYS A 19 -28.47 3.66 -4.55
C LYS A 19 -29.94 3.68 -4.92
N GLN A 20 -30.52 4.83 -5.27
CA GLN A 20 -31.89 4.91 -5.74
C GLN A 20 -32.11 4.11 -7.01
N VAL A 21 -31.14 4.13 -7.93
CA VAL A 21 -31.20 3.29 -9.16
C VAL A 21 -31.09 1.80 -8.83
N ASP A 22 -30.21 1.43 -7.91
CA ASP A 22 -30.03 0.05 -7.44
C ASP A 22 -31.32 -0.47 -6.78
N ASP A 23 -31.90 0.31 -5.88
CA ASP A 23 -33.19 0.01 -5.22
C ASP A 23 -34.32 -0.15 -6.26
N ALA A 24 -34.38 0.70 -7.27
CA ALA A 24 -35.39 0.64 -8.31
C ALA A 24 -35.20 -0.56 -9.25
N ILE A 25 -33.95 -0.84 -9.69
CA ILE A 25 -33.68 -1.93 -10.62
C ILE A 25 -33.78 -3.30 -9.94
N SER A 26 -33.49 -3.37 -8.63
CA SER A 26 -33.64 -4.60 -7.84
C SER A 26 -35.08 -5.08 -7.72
N GLN A 27 -36.05 -4.16 -7.78
CA GLN A 27 -37.48 -4.48 -7.74
C GLN A 27 -38.01 -5.06 -9.07
N ILE A 28 -37.25 -5.00 -10.14
CA ILE A 28 -37.61 -5.58 -11.42
C ILE A 28 -37.51 -7.12 -11.31
N ASP A 29 -38.64 -7.82 -11.43
CA ASP A 29 -38.65 -9.29 -11.54
C ASP A 29 -38.43 -9.69 -13.00
N GLU A 30 -37.24 -10.19 -13.30
CA GLU A 30 -36.85 -10.62 -14.64
C GLU A 30 -37.73 -11.74 -15.21
N ASN A 31 -38.38 -12.52 -14.32
CA ASN A 31 -39.28 -13.60 -14.75
C ASN A 31 -40.60 -13.11 -15.35
N ARG A 32 -40.97 -11.86 -15.08
CA ARG A 32 -42.13 -11.21 -15.69
C ARG A 32 -41.94 -10.84 -17.16
N TYR A 33 -40.70 -10.92 -17.66
CA TYR A 33 -40.36 -10.57 -19.04
C TYR A 33 -40.10 -11.83 -19.87
N PRO A 34 -40.35 -11.83 -21.20
CA PRO A 34 -39.99 -12.93 -22.06
C PRO A 34 -38.47 -13.16 -22.07
N LYS A 35 -38.04 -14.43 -22.27
CA LYS A 35 -36.59 -14.73 -22.32
C LYS A 35 -35.90 -13.96 -23.44
N THR A 36 -36.54 -13.90 -24.61
CA THR A 36 -35.99 -13.21 -25.80
C THR A 36 -37.05 -12.35 -26.46
N ILE A 37 -36.66 -11.21 -27.00
CA ILE A 37 -37.42 -10.33 -27.88
C ILE A 37 -36.56 -9.99 -29.08
N ASN A 38 -37.00 -10.28 -30.31
CA ASN A 38 -36.28 -10.02 -31.53
C ASN A 38 -34.81 -10.52 -31.52
N GLY A 39 -34.55 -11.68 -30.90
CA GLY A 39 -33.23 -12.27 -30.78
C GLY A 39 -32.38 -11.74 -29.66
N MET A 40 -32.84 -10.74 -28.87
CA MET A 40 -32.13 -10.22 -27.69
C MET A 40 -32.55 -10.96 -26.42
N ASN A 41 -31.60 -11.39 -25.59
CA ASN A 41 -31.83 -12.06 -24.30
C ASN A 41 -32.24 -11.03 -23.22
N VAL A 42 -33.55 -10.74 -23.12
CA VAL A 42 -34.08 -9.69 -22.25
C VAL A 42 -33.83 -9.99 -20.77
N ARG A 43 -34.10 -11.24 -20.33
CA ARG A 43 -33.89 -11.62 -18.90
C ARG A 43 -32.43 -11.53 -18.51
N GLU A 44 -31.56 -12.04 -19.34
CA GLU A 44 -30.10 -11.99 -19.11
C GLU A 44 -29.57 -10.56 -19.01
N ASN A 45 -30.02 -9.69 -19.93
CA ASN A 45 -29.67 -8.28 -19.91
C ASN A 45 -30.16 -7.56 -18.64
N ILE A 46 -31.37 -7.89 -18.15
CA ILE A 46 -31.89 -7.35 -16.87
C ILE A 46 -31.02 -7.85 -15.71
N THR A 47 -30.71 -9.13 -15.65
CA THR A 47 -29.85 -9.70 -14.59
C THR A 47 -28.45 -9.07 -14.61
N GLN A 48 -27.88 -8.89 -15.80
CA GLN A 48 -26.56 -8.27 -15.95
C GLN A 48 -26.59 -6.77 -15.58
N ALA A 49 -27.64 -6.05 -15.93
CA ALA A 49 -27.82 -4.66 -15.52
C ALA A 49 -27.95 -4.53 -14.00
N LYS A 50 -28.73 -5.42 -13.35
CA LYS A 50 -28.81 -5.48 -11.87
C LYS A 50 -27.43 -5.68 -11.25
N ALA A 51 -26.71 -6.72 -11.68
CA ALA A 51 -25.38 -7.04 -11.16
C ALA A 51 -24.40 -5.86 -11.34
N THR A 52 -24.44 -5.20 -12.49
CA THR A 52 -23.59 -4.04 -12.78
C THR A 52 -23.92 -2.86 -11.86
N VAL A 53 -25.18 -2.50 -11.73
CA VAL A 53 -25.61 -1.37 -10.89
C VAL A 53 -25.32 -1.63 -9.41
N SER A 54 -25.65 -2.83 -8.91
CA SER A 54 -25.37 -3.22 -7.52
C SER A 54 -23.86 -3.26 -7.24
N GLY A 55 -23.08 -3.76 -8.19
CA GLY A 55 -21.60 -3.73 -8.09
C GLY A 55 -21.04 -2.29 -8.02
N LEU A 56 -21.54 -1.39 -8.86
CA LEU A 56 -21.16 0.02 -8.83
C LEU A 56 -21.60 0.72 -7.54
N ALA A 57 -22.82 0.47 -7.07
CA ALA A 57 -23.35 1.04 -5.83
C ALA A 57 -22.52 0.59 -4.61
N SER A 58 -22.21 -0.70 -4.54
CA SER A 58 -21.38 -1.28 -3.48
C SER A 58 -19.95 -0.73 -3.52
N SER A 59 -19.33 -0.68 -4.70
CA SER A 59 -17.99 -0.10 -4.87
C SER A 59 -17.95 1.35 -4.42
N LEU A 60 -18.90 2.17 -4.88
CA LEU A 60 -18.94 3.58 -4.51
C LEU A 60 -19.17 3.79 -3.00
N SER A 61 -20.03 2.98 -2.40
CA SER A 61 -20.26 2.99 -0.94
C SER A 61 -19.00 2.67 -0.15
N ASN A 62 -18.21 1.71 -0.61
CA ASN A 62 -16.94 1.31 0.02
C ASN A 62 -15.86 2.40 -0.12
N PHE A 63 -15.84 3.13 -1.25
CA PHE A 63 -14.88 4.21 -1.48
C PHE A 63 -15.26 5.52 -0.80
N GLN A 64 -16.52 5.76 -0.50
CA GLN A 64 -17.03 7.01 0.06
C GLN A 64 -16.30 7.45 1.36
N PRO A 65 -16.05 6.57 2.36
CA PRO A 65 -15.33 6.97 3.58
C PRO A 65 -13.93 7.51 3.29
N ILE A 66 -13.24 6.94 2.30
CA ILE A 66 -11.88 7.34 1.92
C ILE A 66 -11.87 8.67 1.18
N VAL A 67 -12.82 8.88 0.26
CA VAL A 67 -12.92 10.18 -0.44
C VAL A 67 -13.09 11.31 0.55
N LYS A 68 -13.85 11.09 1.64
CA LYS A 68 -14.01 12.06 2.74
C LYS A 68 -12.72 12.30 3.53
N LEU A 69 -11.87 11.29 3.65
CA LEU A 69 -10.59 11.40 4.35
C LEU A 69 -9.44 11.89 3.44
N LEU A 70 -9.62 11.84 2.11
CA LEU A 70 -8.57 12.24 1.16
C LEU A 70 -7.99 13.63 1.42
N PRO A 71 -8.77 14.70 1.71
CA PRO A 71 -8.18 16.00 2.02
C PRO A 71 -7.19 15.91 3.18
N ASP A 72 -7.60 15.27 4.27
CA ASP A 72 -6.77 15.07 5.45
C ASP A 72 -5.55 14.19 5.16
N LEU A 73 -5.73 13.08 4.46
CA LEU A 73 -4.63 12.20 4.03
C LEU A 73 -3.65 12.91 3.08
N LEU A 74 -4.13 13.87 2.32
CA LEU A 74 -3.31 14.73 1.46
C LEU A 74 -2.72 15.96 2.19
N GLY A 75 -2.82 16.00 3.51
CA GLY A 75 -2.23 17.05 4.33
C GLY A 75 -2.94 18.40 4.21
N ASN A 76 -4.26 18.40 4.21
CA ASN A 76 -5.09 19.60 4.22
C ASN A 76 -6.18 19.49 5.29
N PRO A 77 -6.29 20.43 6.30
CA PRO A 77 -5.47 21.66 6.38
C PRO A 77 -4.05 21.44 6.91
N ASP A 78 -3.79 20.39 7.70
CA ASP A 78 -2.52 20.17 8.38
C ASP A 78 -1.64 19.14 7.67
N PRO A 79 -0.31 19.35 7.62
CA PRO A 79 0.62 18.37 7.06
C PRO A 79 0.46 16.99 7.69
N ARG A 80 0.61 15.93 6.89
CA ARG A 80 0.59 14.53 7.33
C ARG A 80 1.95 13.88 7.13
N LYS A 81 2.43 13.22 8.18
CA LYS A 81 3.70 12.49 8.18
C LYS A 81 3.41 11.00 8.01
N TYR A 82 4.06 10.40 7.04
CA TYR A 82 3.94 8.98 6.74
C TYR A 82 5.27 8.28 6.99
N LEU A 83 5.20 7.15 7.67
CA LEU A 83 6.30 6.19 7.76
C LEU A 83 6.08 5.12 6.69
N LEU A 84 6.97 5.05 5.73
CA LEU A 84 7.01 3.98 4.75
C LEU A 84 7.85 2.83 5.31
N LEU A 85 7.33 1.60 5.25
CA LEU A 85 8.07 0.38 5.55
C LEU A 85 8.24 -0.40 4.25
N PHE A 86 9.48 -0.72 3.92
CA PHE A 86 9.80 -1.52 2.74
C PHE A 86 9.96 -2.98 3.15
N GLN A 87 9.18 -3.85 2.50
CA GLN A 87 9.19 -5.29 2.73
C GLN A 87 9.90 -6.00 1.58
N ASN A 88 10.81 -6.91 1.90
CA ASN A 88 11.39 -7.82 0.91
C ASN A 88 10.53 -9.10 0.89
N ASP A 89 9.72 -9.27 -0.14
CA ASP A 89 8.84 -10.43 -0.31
C ASP A 89 9.60 -11.72 -0.65
N ALA A 90 10.84 -11.62 -1.14
CA ALA A 90 11.73 -12.78 -1.27
C ALA A 90 12.18 -13.36 0.08
N GLU A 91 12.07 -12.59 1.18
CA GLU A 91 12.26 -13.05 2.55
C GLU A 91 10.90 -13.13 3.26
N LEU A 92 10.24 -14.28 3.19
CA LEU A 92 8.87 -14.45 3.68
C LEU A 92 8.71 -14.06 5.16
N ARG A 93 7.74 -13.19 5.42
CA ARG A 93 7.24 -12.80 6.75
C ARG A 93 5.71 -12.71 6.69
N ALA A 94 5.08 -12.71 7.86
CA ALA A 94 3.63 -12.82 7.97
C ALA A 94 2.84 -11.67 7.31
N THR A 95 3.42 -10.47 7.20
CA THR A 95 2.77 -9.31 6.56
C THR A 95 3.13 -9.10 5.10
N GLY A 96 3.84 -10.05 4.48
CA GLY A 96 4.21 -10.00 3.05
C GLY A 96 5.72 -10.03 2.79
N GLY A 97 6.57 -9.66 3.75
CA GLY A 97 8.03 -9.71 3.57
C GLY A 97 8.81 -9.18 4.76
N PHE A 98 10.11 -9.42 4.76
CA PHE A 98 11.03 -8.90 5.78
C PHE A 98 11.09 -7.37 5.75
N LEU A 99 10.93 -6.72 6.91
CA LEU A 99 11.12 -5.27 7.02
C LEU A 99 12.60 -4.95 6.78
N THR A 100 12.90 -4.40 5.62
CA THR A 100 14.28 -4.20 5.17
C THR A 100 14.77 -2.77 5.37
N ALA A 101 13.90 -1.80 5.18
CA ALA A 101 14.22 -0.38 5.31
C ALA A 101 12.96 0.42 5.66
N TYR A 102 13.16 1.67 6.02
CA TYR A 102 12.06 2.61 6.21
C TYR A 102 12.40 3.96 5.60
N ALA A 103 11.37 4.73 5.26
CA ALA A 103 11.49 6.12 4.85
C ALA A 103 10.37 6.94 5.48
N THR A 104 10.59 8.26 5.52
CA THR A 104 9.53 9.19 5.91
C THR A 104 9.16 10.07 4.72
N LEU A 105 7.91 10.49 4.69
CA LEU A 105 7.47 11.55 3.79
C LEU A 105 6.45 12.44 4.50
N THR A 106 6.39 13.68 4.10
CA THR A 106 5.35 14.62 4.55
C THR A 106 4.50 15.02 3.35
N ILE A 107 3.19 15.01 3.52
CA ILE A 107 2.27 15.51 2.51
C ILE A 107 1.64 16.80 3.04
N THR A 108 1.77 17.87 2.28
CA THR A 108 1.22 19.19 2.61
C THR A 108 0.39 19.68 1.43
N LYS A 109 -0.93 19.74 1.59
CA LYS A 109 -1.88 20.16 0.54
C LYS A 109 -1.69 19.42 -0.79
N GLY A 110 -1.40 18.12 -0.70
CA GLY A 110 -1.16 17.24 -1.84
C GLY A 110 0.27 17.28 -2.42
N LYS A 111 1.16 18.10 -1.87
CA LYS A 111 2.57 18.12 -2.23
C LYS A 111 3.32 17.11 -1.36
N ILE A 112 4.00 16.17 -2.00
CA ILE A 112 4.81 15.14 -1.33
C ILE A 112 6.22 15.68 -1.14
N GLU A 113 6.70 15.65 0.10
CA GLU A 113 8.05 16.03 0.49
C GLU A 113 8.73 14.82 1.13
N PRO A 114 9.64 14.13 0.39
CA PRO A 114 10.42 13.03 0.95
C PRO A 114 11.30 13.48 2.10
N GLY A 115 11.38 12.64 3.15
CA GLY A 115 12.25 12.82 4.29
C GLY A 115 13.46 11.88 4.25
N ILE A 116 13.76 11.26 5.40
CA ILE A 116 14.86 10.29 5.53
C ILE A 116 14.48 8.96 4.86
N SER A 117 15.51 8.22 4.43
CA SER A 117 15.41 6.82 4.03
C SER A 117 16.60 6.06 4.58
N GLU A 118 16.33 5.06 5.41
CA GLU A 118 17.32 4.36 6.22
C GLU A 118 17.10 2.86 6.23
N ASP A 119 18.17 2.13 6.53
CA ASP A 119 18.09 0.70 6.83
C ASP A 119 17.29 0.48 8.12
N ILE A 120 16.47 -0.57 8.19
CA ILE A 120 15.71 -0.94 9.40
C ILE A 120 16.64 -1.16 10.60
N TYR A 121 17.88 -1.57 10.37
CA TYR A 121 18.88 -1.74 11.41
C TYR A 121 19.23 -0.42 12.14
N THR A 122 19.00 0.74 11.51
CA THR A 122 19.13 2.03 12.18
C THR A 122 18.12 2.15 13.32
N LEU A 123 16.86 1.77 13.10
CA LEU A 123 15.84 1.71 14.15
C LEU A 123 16.18 0.67 15.22
N ASP A 124 16.63 -0.52 14.82
CA ASP A 124 17.06 -1.57 15.76
C ASP A 124 18.22 -1.12 16.64
N ASN A 125 19.22 -0.45 16.05
CA ASN A 125 20.38 0.07 16.78
C ASN A 125 19.99 1.18 17.77
N GLY A 126 18.95 1.94 17.47
CA GLY A 126 18.35 2.93 18.37
C GLY A 126 17.51 2.30 19.50
N PHE A 127 17.00 1.09 19.29
CA PHE A 127 16.16 0.36 20.23
C PHE A 127 16.99 -0.45 21.22
N LYS A 128 17.22 0.10 22.42
CA LYS A 128 18.13 -0.50 23.43
C LYS A 128 17.44 -1.48 24.35
N LYS A 129 16.10 -1.50 24.39
CA LYS A 129 15.33 -2.40 25.26
C LYS A 129 15.50 -3.85 24.83
N LYS A 130 15.79 -4.71 25.79
CA LYS A 130 15.90 -6.15 25.58
C LYS A 130 14.51 -6.79 25.79
N VAL A 131 13.83 -7.07 24.68
CA VAL A 131 12.55 -7.78 24.68
C VAL A 131 12.83 -9.24 24.28
N PRO A 132 12.45 -10.24 25.08
CA PRO A 132 12.65 -11.64 24.71
C PRO A 132 11.92 -11.94 23.37
N ALA A 133 12.63 -12.59 22.46
CA ALA A 133 12.02 -13.01 21.21
C ALA A 133 10.91 -14.03 21.46
N PRO A 134 9.76 -13.95 20.77
CA PRO A 134 8.71 -14.97 20.87
C PRO A 134 9.17 -16.31 20.30
N ASP A 135 8.50 -17.40 20.68
CA ASP A 135 8.92 -18.76 20.33
C ASP A 135 9.05 -19.02 18.83
N PRO A 136 8.16 -18.51 17.94
CA PRO A 136 8.37 -18.66 16.49
C PRO A 136 9.69 -18.05 16.03
N ILE A 137 10.06 -16.86 16.52
CA ILE A 137 11.34 -16.22 16.19
C ILE A 137 12.51 -17.08 16.66
N LYS A 138 12.52 -17.53 17.92
CA LYS A 138 13.60 -18.40 18.44
C LYS A 138 13.73 -19.70 17.68
N LYS A 139 12.59 -20.27 17.25
CA LYS A 139 12.54 -21.55 16.54
C LYS A 139 13.10 -21.46 15.12
N TYR A 140 12.77 -20.41 14.37
CA TYR A 140 13.07 -20.31 12.97
C TYR A 140 14.22 -19.36 12.63
N LEU A 141 14.60 -18.48 13.56
CA LEU A 141 15.76 -17.60 13.44
C LEU A 141 16.78 -17.94 14.53
N PRO A 142 17.63 -18.95 14.33
CA PRO A 142 18.60 -19.37 15.34
C PRO A 142 19.52 -18.20 15.70
N LEU A 143 19.87 -18.10 16.99
CA LEU A 143 20.69 -17.03 17.59
C LEU A 143 19.98 -15.67 17.76
N VAL A 144 18.70 -15.54 17.43
CA VAL A 144 17.89 -14.35 17.76
C VAL A 144 17.23 -14.53 19.12
N TYR A 145 17.84 -14.00 20.16
CA TYR A 145 17.34 -14.09 21.54
C TYR A 145 16.44 -12.92 21.91
N ASN A 146 16.66 -11.75 21.32
CA ASN A 146 15.86 -10.55 21.52
C ASN A 146 14.98 -10.27 20.32
N TRP A 147 13.76 -9.78 20.56
CA TRP A 147 12.84 -9.40 19.51
C TRP A 147 13.24 -8.02 18.96
N ASN A 148 13.74 -7.98 17.74
CA ASN A 148 14.15 -6.77 17.06
C ASN A 148 12.96 -6.14 16.31
N LEU A 149 12.99 -4.84 16.10
CA LEU A 149 11.93 -4.11 15.38
C LEU A 149 11.69 -4.68 13.98
N ARG A 150 12.75 -5.05 13.29
CA ARG A 150 12.68 -5.65 11.95
C ARG A 150 11.91 -6.98 11.88
N ASP A 151 11.70 -7.65 13.02
CA ASP A 151 11.03 -8.95 13.13
C ASP A 151 9.63 -8.83 13.80
N MET A 152 9.12 -7.60 14.02
CA MET A 152 7.86 -7.38 14.74
C MET A 152 6.62 -7.44 13.85
N ASN A 153 6.78 -7.77 12.58
CA ASN A 153 5.69 -8.09 11.66
C ASN A 153 5.37 -9.61 11.68
N LEU A 154 5.23 -10.17 12.87
CA LEU A 154 5.04 -11.60 13.10
C LEU A 154 3.60 -12.07 12.94
N SER A 155 2.61 -11.22 13.23
CA SER A 155 1.20 -11.52 13.02
C SER A 155 0.83 -11.34 11.54
N PRO A 156 0.07 -12.27 10.93
CA PRO A 156 -0.47 -12.05 9.59
C PRO A 156 -1.56 -10.95 9.56
N ASP A 157 -2.17 -10.60 10.69
CA ASP A 157 -2.99 -9.40 10.82
C ASP A 157 -2.05 -8.19 10.91
N PHE A 158 -2.06 -7.36 9.85
CA PHE A 158 -1.13 -6.24 9.74
C PHE A 158 -1.31 -5.21 10.85
N LYS A 159 -2.57 -4.94 11.26
CA LYS A 159 -2.83 -4.02 12.39
C LYS A 159 -2.19 -4.53 13.68
N VAL A 160 -2.33 -5.82 13.99
CA VAL A 160 -1.72 -6.43 15.20
C VAL A 160 -0.20 -6.34 15.13
N SER A 161 0.39 -6.58 13.97
CA SER A 161 1.83 -6.42 13.77
C SER A 161 2.27 -4.97 13.95
N MET A 162 1.52 -4.00 13.41
CA MET A 162 1.87 -2.57 13.54
C MET A 162 1.61 -2.02 14.94
N ASP A 163 0.59 -2.49 15.65
CA ASP A 163 0.39 -2.16 17.07
C ASP A 163 1.59 -2.59 17.91
N THR A 164 2.13 -3.79 17.65
CA THR A 164 3.35 -4.30 18.27
C THR A 164 4.57 -3.47 17.88
N PHE A 165 4.81 -3.33 16.58
CA PHE A 165 5.95 -2.57 16.04
C PHE A 165 6.00 -1.15 16.58
N THR A 166 4.89 -0.42 16.52
CA THR A 166 4.83 0.98 16.96
C THR A 166 4.98 1.14 18.48
N THR A 167 4.49 0.17 19.24
CA THR A 167 4.67 0.15 20.70
C THR A 167 6.14 0.15 21.09
N TYR A 168 6.95 -0.61 20.38
CA TYR A 168 8.38 -0.72 20.67
C TYR A 168 9.21 0.29 19.88
N MET A 169 8.85 0.64 18.64
CA MET A 169 9.58 1.60 17.83
C MET A 169 9.72 2.96 18.50
N ARG A 170 8.68 3.44 19.19
CA ARG A 170 8.73 4.72 19.92
C ARG A 170 9.81 4.77 21.01
N GLU A 171 10.35 3.63 21.43
CA GLU A 171 11.44 3.53 22.40
C GLU A 171 12.81 3.58 21.72
N SER A 172 12.87 3.57 20.39
CA SER A 172 14.12 3.79 19.65
C SER A 172 14.53 5.26 19.72
N SER A 173 15.81 5.51 19.96
CA SER A 173 16.36 6.87 20.04
C SER A 173 16.32 7.64 18.72
N VAL A 174 16.02 6.95 17.61
CA VAL A 174 15.92 7.50 16.25
C VAL A 174 14.52 7.26 15.66
N ALA A 175 13.51 7.01 16.52
CA ALA A 175 12.15 6.79 16.08
C ALA A 175 11.61 8.00 15.30
N PRO A 176 11.12 7.83 14.06
CA PRO A 176 10.54 8.92 13.31
C PRO A 176 9.14 9.26 13.84
N GLU A 177 8.75 10.52 13.67
CA GLU A 177 7.35 10.93 13.86
C GLU A 177 6.53 10.52 12.63
N TYR A 178 5.30 10.07 12.86
CA TYR A 178 4.37 9.66 11.82
C TYR A 178 2.92 9.75 12.31
N ASP A 179 1.99 9.95 11.37
CA ASP A 179 0.54 9.87 11.58
C ASP A 179 0.01 8.51 11.10
N ALA A 180 0.63 7.95 10.05
CA ALA A 180 0.28 6.67 9.47
C ALA A 180 1.52 5.90 8.99
N ILE A 181 1.36 4.57 8.87
CA ILE A 181 2.35 3.69 8.26
C ILE A 181 1.79 3.17 6.94
N ILE A 182 2.62 3.16 5.91
CA ILE A 182 2.36 2.50 4.63
C ILE A 182 3.46 1.47 4.43
N ALA A 183 3.10 0.18 4.42
CA ALA A 183 4.03 -0.88 4.06
C ALA A 183 3.84 -1.24 2.60
N ILE A 184 4.94 -1.34 1.88
CA ILE A 184 4.97 -1.77 0.47
C ILE A 184 6.02 -2.85 0.30
N ASP A 185 5.75 -3.81 -0.55
CA ASP A 185 6.74 -4.81 -0.95
C ASP A 185 7.38 -4.50 -2.30
N THR A 186 8.20 -5.41 -2.80
CA THR A 186 8.99 -5.20 -4.03
C THR A 186 8.14 -5.17 -5.29
N GLU A 187 6.91 -5.70 -5.26
CA GLU A 187 5.98 -5.66 -6.41
C GLU A 187 5.52 -4.25 -6.74
N VAL A 188 5.29 -3.41 -5.74
CA VAL A 188 4.81 -2.02 -5.96
C VAL A 188 5.77 -1.21 -6.85
N PRO A 189 7.07 -1.07 -6.54
CA PRO A 189 8.01 -0.38 -7.42
C PRO A 189 8.13 -1.03 -8.81
N VAL A 190 8.07 -2.36 -8.92
CA VAL A 190 8.08 -3.05 -10.20
C VAL A 190 6.88 -2.64 -11.07
N ARG A 191 5.68 -2.64 -10.51
CA ARG A 191 4.46 -2.23 -11.23
C ARG A 191 4.51 -0.77 -11.68
N ILE A 192 4.99 0.12 -10.82
CA ILE A 192 5.16 1.53 -11.18
C ILE A 192 6.15 1.68 -12.33
N LEU A 193 7.28 0.95 -12.30
CA LEU A 193 8.27 0.97 -13.38
C LEU A 193 7.77 0.39 -14.70
N LYS A 194 6.81 -0.56 -14.69
CA LYS A 194 6.15 -1.03 -15.92
C LYS A 194 5.44 0.13 -16.66
N VAL A 195 4.85 1.06 -15.92
CA VAL A 195 4.16 2.24 -16.50
C VAL A 195 5.13 3.36 -16.85
N LEU A 196 6.11 3.63 -15.97
CA LEU A 196 7.10 4.69 -16.20
C LEU A 196 8.08 4.37 -17.31
N GLY A 197 8.43 3.08 -17.46
CA GLY A 197 9.62 2.63 -18.18
C GLY A 197 10.90 2.81 -17.35
N PRO A 198 12.08 2.58 -17.97
CA PRO A 198 13.36 2.70 -17.28
C PRO A 198 13.65 4.13 -16.80
N ILE A 199 13.97 4.29 -15.52
CA ILE A 199 14.31 5.59 -14.90
C ILE A 199 15.75 5.62 -14.42
N GLY A 200 16.36 6.82 -14.44
CA GLY A 200 17.64 7.09 -13.78
C GLY A 200 17.44 7.39 -12.29
N VAL A 201 18.42 7.04 -11.46
CA VAL A 201 18.42 7.32 -10.02
C VAL A 201 19.67 8.15 -9.69
N SER A 202 19.47 9.30 -9.05
CA SER A 202 20.58 10.20 -8.70
C SER A 202 21.58 9.50 -7.79
N GLY A 203 22.86 9.63 -8.11
CA GLY A 203 23.97 9.00 -7.39
C GLY A 203 24.24 7.54 -7.77
N TYR A 204 23.41 6.93 -8.66
CA TYR A 204 23.60 5.56 -9.11
C TYR A 204 23.70 5.51 -10.63
N GLY A 205 24.70 4.81 -11.14
CA GLY A 205 24.87 4.61 -12.59
C GLY A 205 23.81 3.67 -13.17
N GLY A 206 23.44 3.90 -14.44
CA GLY A 206 22.48 3.04 -15.14
C GLY A 206 21.04 3.46 -14.98
N LYS A 207 20.13 2.58 -15.41
CA LYS A 207 18.68 2.76 -15.30
C LYS A 207 18.09 1.61 -14.51
N PHE A 208 17.02 1.90 -13.80
CA PHE A 208 16.21 0.92 -13.07
C PHE A 208 14.93 0.67 -13.85
N SER A 209 14.61 -0.59 -14.11
CA SER A 209 13.47 -0.98 -14.94
C SER A 209 12.75 -2.21 -14.37
N ALA A 210 11.53 -2.42 -14.85
CA ALA A 210 10.76 -3.64 -14.60
C ALA A 210 11.02 -4.75 -15.63
N GLU A 211 11.93 -4.53 -16.57
CA GLU A 211 12.28 -5.53 -17.57
C GLU A 211 12.95 -6.74 -16.90
N ASN A 212 12.75 -7.93 -17.48
CA ASN A 212 13.35 -9.15 -16.94
C ASN A 212 14.87 -9.13 -17.10
N ASP A 213 15.60 -9.36 -16.01
CA ASP A 213 17.05 -9.49 -16.01
C ASP A 213 17.42 -10.97 -16.10
N PRO A 214 18.15 -11.40 -17.17
CA PRO A 214 18.48 -12.81 -17.37
C PRO A 214 19.45 -13.37 -16.31
N ARG A 215 20.08 -12.51 -15.51
CA ARG A 215 21.01 -12.94 -14.45
C ARG A 215 20.28 -13.57 -13.26
N CYS A 216 19.02 -13.22 -13.04
CA CYS A 216 18.21 -13.74 -11.92
C CYS A 216 16.85 -14.30 -12.36
N ASP A 217 16.46 -14.10 -13.62
CA ASP A 217 15.09 -14.30 -14.09
C ASP A 217 14.06 -13.53 -13.24
N CYS A 218 14.40 -12.28 -12.91
CA CYS A 218 13.62 -11.38 -12.07
C CYS A 218 13.62 -9.95 -12.66
N PRO A 219 12.76 -9.03 -12.20
CA PRO A 219 12.81 -7.63 -12.62
C PRO A 219 14.18 -7.00 -12.35
N GLN A 220 14.73 -6.29 -13.33
CA GLN A 220 16.07 -5.69 -13.26
C GLN A 220 16.26 -4.79 -12.03
N VAL A 221 15.24 -4.02 -11.63
CA VAL A 221 15.29 -3.20 -10.42
C VAL A 221 15.56 -4.05 -9.16
N ILE A 222 14.97 -5.25 -9.07
CA ILE A 222 15.16 -6.16 -7.94
C ILE A 222 16.60 -6.69 -7.93
N TYR A 223 17.10 -7.13 -9.09
CA TYR A 223 18.49 -7.57 -9.20
C TYR A 223 19.48 -6.49 -8.77
N GLU A 224 19.28 -5.24 -9.24
CA GLU A 224 20.18 -4.14 -8.89
C GLU A 224 20.09 -3.77 -7.40
N LEU A 225 18.91 -3.77 -6.80
CA LEU A 225 18.74 -3.56 -5.37
C LEU A 225 19.49 -4.62 -4.56
N GLU A 226 19.31 -5.90 -4.88
CA GLU A 226 20.02 -7.00 -4.22
C GLU A 226 21.53 -6.93 -4.45
N ASN A 227 21.98 -6.62 -5.67
CA ASN A 227 23.39 -6.50 -6.00
C ASN A 227 24.07 -5.33 -5.23
N ILE A 228 23.41 -4.19 -5.11
CA ILE A 228 23.91 -3.03 -4.33
C ILE A 228 23.98 -3.38 -2.84
N ILE A 229 23.00 -4.13 -2.32
CA ILE A 229 22.94 -4.51 -0.91
C ILE A 229 23.98 -5.60 -0.58
N THR A 230 24.16 -6.60 -1.46
CA THR A 230 25.00 -7.78 -1.19
C THR A 230 26.47 -7.61 -1.54
N LYS A 231 26.80 -6.71 -2.49
CA LYS A 231 28.16 -6.45 -2.92
C LYS A 231 28.60 -5.02 -2.56
N PRO A 232 28.68 -4.66 -1.26
CA PRO A 232 29.14 -3.35 -0.89
C PRO A 232 30.62 -3.19 -1.29
N THR A 233 30.96 -2.19 -2.08
CA THR A 233 32.32 -1.68 -2.13
C THR A 233 32.70 -1.18 -0.73
N TYR A 234 33.97 -1.28 -0.36
CA TYR A 234 34.48 -1.03 1.01
C TYR A 234 34.01 0.31 1.61
N GLU A 235 33.64 1.28 0.76
CA GLU A 235 33.17 2.62 1.13
C GLU A 235 31.64 2.70 1.46
N ILE A 236 30.85 1.64 1.17
CA ILE A 236 29.36 1.71 1.24
C ILE A 236 28.80 0.83 2.38
N ARG A 237 29.59 0.46 3.38
CA ARG A 237 29.09 -0.38 4.50
C ARG A 237 28.05 0.33 5.37
N GLU A 238 28.14 1.64 5.52
CA GLU A 238 27.12 2.47 6.15
C GLU A 238 26.21 3.04 5.06
N GLY A 239 24.94 2.64 5.06
CA GLY A 239 23.94 3.11 4.09
C GLY A 239 23.70 2.23 2.86
N ARG A 240 23.94 0.91 2.96
CA ARG A 240 23.69 -0.06 1.85
C ARG A 240 22.31 0.04 1.22
N LYS A 241 21.29 0.41 1.99
CA LYS A 241 19.92 0.61 1.54
C LYS A 241 19.58 2.07 1.27
N SER A 242 20.57 2.95 1.28
CA SER A 242 20.38 4.38 0.95
C SER A 242 19.85 4.60 -0.47
N ILE A 243 19.99 3.62 -1.36
CA ILE A 243 19.41 3.67 -2.72
C ILE A 243 17.88 3.76 -2.72
N LEU A 244 17.20 3.18 -1.73
CA LEU A 244 15.74 3.16 -1.69
C LEU A 244 15.15 4.57 -1.66
N GLY A 245 15.77 5.51 -0.94
CA GLY A 245 15.35 6.91 -0.93
C GLY A 245 15.47 7.58 -2.29
N PRO A 246 16.66 7.64 -2.91
CA PRO A 246 16.84 8.15 -4.27
C PRO A 246 15.95 7.47 -5.32
N LEU A 247 15.76 6.16 -5.23
CA LEU A 247 14.86 5.42 -6.12
C LEU A 247 13.40 5.89 -5.94
N MET A 248 12.92 5.93 -4.71
CA MET A 248 11.59 6.44 -4.38
C MET A 248 11.40 7.88 -4.89
N ASN A 249 12.36 8.76 -4.64
CA ASN A 249 12.31 10.15 -5.09
C ASN A 249 12.26 10.25 -6.62
N SER A 250 13.08 9.44 -7.31
CA SER A 250 13.08 9.40 -8.77
C SER A 250 11.75 8.87 -9.31
N MET A 251 11.20 7.81 -8.72
CA MET A 251 9.88 7.28 -9.09
C MET A 251 8.78 8.33 -8.90
N LEU A 252 8.71 8.96 -7.72
CA LEU A 252 7.74 10.01 -7.43
C LEU A 252 7.85 11.18 -8.40
N ALA A 253 9.06 11.66 -8.68
CA ALA A 253 9.29 12.76 -9.63
C ALA A 253 8.82 12.40 -11.05
N ASN A 254 9.12 11.19 -11.51
CA ASN A 254 8.68 10.70 -12.83
C ASN A 254 7.16 10.49 -12.89
N MET A 255 6.55 9.97 -11.82
CA MET A 255 5.08 9.85 -11.73
C MET A 255 4.42 11.22 -11.80
N MET A 256 4.88 12.18 -10.99
CA MET A 256 4.32 13.54 -10.96
C MET A 256 4.53 14.29 -12.29
N GLY A 257 5.61 14.01 -13.02
CA GLY A 257 5.88 14.54 -14.35
C GLY A 257 5.16 13.80 -15.48
N SER A 258 4.45 12.72 -15.19
CA SER A 258 3.79 11.91 -16.21
C SER A 258 2.55 12.60 -16.79
N PRO A 259 2.21 12.35 -18.08
CA PRO A 259 0.97 12.82 -18.68
C PRO A 259 -0.27 12.35 -17.90
N LYS A 260 -1.31 13.18 -17.87
CA LYS A 260 -2.57 12.87 -17.14
C LYS A 260 -3.18 11.51 -17.53
N ALA A 261 -3.00 11.07 -18.77
CA ALA A 261 -3.48 9.78 -19.25
C ALA A 261 -2.90 8.58 -18.46
N LYS A 262 -1.68 8.67 -17.96
CA LYS A 262 -1.05 7.60 -17.14
C LYS A 262 -1.57 7.53 -15.70
N TRP A 263 -2.28 8.55 -15.23
CA TRP A 263 -2.77 8.55 -13.84
C TRP A 263 -3.82 7.47 -13.57
N ALA A 264 -4.60 7.09 -14.58
CA ALA A 264 -5.52 5.95 -14.46
C ALA A 264 -4.76 4.63 -14.22
N GLU A 265 -3.63 4.43 -14.90
CA GLU A 265 -2.78 3.25 -14.73
C GLU A 265 -2.15 3.23 -13.33
N PHE A 266 -1.63 4.37 -12.83
CA PHE A 266 -1.12 4.45 -11.46
C PHE A 266 -2.20 4.20 -10.41
N PHE A 267 -3.41 4.68 -10.64
CA PHE A 267 -4.54 4.42 -9.75
C PHE A 267 -4.88 2.92 -9.72
N ASN A 268 -4.89 2.25 -10.88
CA ASN A 268 -5.11 0.81 -10.95
C ASN A 268 -4.01 0.03 -10.21
N ILE A 269 -2.74 0.43 -10.38
CA ILE A 269 -1.62 -0.18 -9.62
C ILE A 269 -1.85 -0.04 -8.12
N PHE A 270 -2.28 1.14 -7.65
CA PHE A 270 -2.55 1.37 -6.24
C PHE A 270 -3.68 0.46 -5.71
N THR A 271 -4.81 0.39 -6.43
CA THR A 271 -5.96 -0.43 -6.03
C THR A 271 -5.63 -1.92 -6.07
N GLU A 272 -5.01 -2.41 -7.13
CA GLU A 272 -4.56 -3.80 -7.26
C GLU A 272 -3.52 -4.18 -6.19
N SER A 273 -2.62 -3.25 -5.85
CA SER A 273 -1.62 -3.49 -4.79
C SER A 273 -2.27 -3.61 -3.41
N ILE A 274 -3.35 -2.87 -3.15
CA ILE A 274 -4.16 -3.03 -1.93
C ILE A 274 -4.88 -4.38 -1.93
N GLU A 275 -5.57 -4.72 -3.02
CA GLU A 275 -6.32 -5.98 -3.15
C GLU A 275 -5.42 -7.20 -2.96
N GLN A 276 -4.24 -7.19 -3.56
CA GLN A 276 -3.26 -8.28 -3.51
C GLN A 276 -2.33 -8.22 -2.29
N LYS A 277 -2.51 -7.24 -1.40
CA LYS A 277 -1.74 -7.05 -0.15
C LYS A 277 -0.27 -6.68 -0.34
N HIS A 278 0.09 -6.17 -1.51
CA HIS A 278 1.40 -5.57 -1.78
C HIS A 278 1.55 -4.17 -1.18
N LEU A 279 0.42 -3.51 -0.85
CA LEU A 279 0.36 -2.24 -0.16
C LEU A 279 -0.60 -2.35 1.02
N LEU A 280 -0.10 -2.07 2.23
CA LEU A 280 -0.85 -2.13 3.47
C LEU A 280 -0.76 -0.80 4.21
N MET A 281 -1.83 -0.44 4.92
CA MET A 281 -1.94 0.83 5.64
C MET A 281 -2.30 0.61 7.11
N TYR A 282 -1.68 1.40 7.98
CA TYR A 282 -2.00 1.46 9.40
C TYR A 282 -2.09 2.92 9.85
N PHE A 283 -3.14 3.25 10.59
CA PHE A 283 -3.38 4.59 11.12
C PHE A 283 -3.47 4.55 12.64
N LYS A 284 -2.91 5.59 13.30
CA LYS A 284 -3.11 5.80 14.74
C LYS A 284 -4.54 6.23 15.07
N ASP A 285 -5.15 7.00 14.17
CA ASP A 285 -6.53 7.45 14.29
C ASP A 285 -7.48 6.30 13.94
N GLU A 286 -8.40 5.98 14.85
CA GLU A 286 -9.29 4.82 14.71
C GLU A 286 -10.26 4.97 13.53
N ASN A 287 -10.77 6.16 13.25
CA ASN A 287 -11.69 6.37 12.13
C ASN A 287 -10.98 6.15 10.78
N LYS A 288 -9.72 6.60 10.67
CA LYS A 288 -8.89 6.37 9.48
C LYS A 288 -8.50 4.89 9.36
N GLN A 289 -8.23 4.24 10.49
CA GLN A 289 -7.96 2.82 10.52
C GLN A 289 -9.18 2.00 10.03
N LEU A 290 -10.38 2.30 10.52
CA LEU A 290 -11.61 1.67 10.05
C LEU A 290 -11.87 1.92 8.55
N ALA A 291 -11.55 3.10 8.04
CA ALA A 291 -11.65 3.38 6.61
C ALA A 291 -10.63 2.57 5.78
N ALA A 292 -9.41 2.39 6.27
CA ALA A 292 -8.41 1.52 5.65
C ALA A 292 -8.84 0.04 5.69
N GLU A 293 -9.49 -0.39 6.77
CA GLU A 293 -10.08 -1.73 6.88
C GLU A 293 -11.20 -1.95 5.86
N ALA A 294 -12.09 -0.98 5.72
CA ALA A 294 -13.18 -1.02 4.74
C ALA A 294 -12.68 -1.09 3.29
N LEU A 295 -11.52 -0.47 2.99
CA LEU A 295 -10.82 -0.59 1.70
C LEU A 295 -10.10 -1.93 1.51
N GLY A 296 -9.97 -2.73 2.54
CA GLY A 296 -9.10 -3.89 2.52
C GLY A 296 -7.61 -3.54 2.60
N ALA A 297 -7.24 -2.27 2.81
CA ALA A 297 -5.85 -1.81 2.89
C ALA A 297 -5.17 -2.11 4.23
N ALA A 298 -5.93 -2.43 5.27
CA ALA A 298 -5.39 -2.66 6.61
C ALA A 298 -4.87 -4.08 6.86
N GLY A 299 -4.95 -4.99 5.89
CA GLY A 299 -4.44 -6.37 6.01
C GLY A 299 -4.97 -7.12 7.23
N ARG A 300 -6.29 -6.94 7.55
CA ARG A 300 -6.94 -7.62 8.67
C ARG A 300 -7.24 -9.08 8.33
N LEU A 301 -7.09 -9.92 9.32
CA LEU A 301 -7.61 -11.29 9.24
C LEU A 301 -9.11 -11.28 9.50
N THR A 302 -9.85 -11.90 8.59
CA THR A 302 -11.28 -12.18 8.79
C THR A 302 -11.40 -13.47 9.59
N THR A 303 -12.05 -13.41 10.75
CA THR A 303 -12.44 -14.61 11.47
C THR A 303 -13.77 -15.10 10.89
N TYR A 304 -13.77 -16.30 10.34
CA TYR A 304 -15.00 -16.97 9.93
C TYR A 304 -15.58 -17.69 11.14
N THR A 305 -16.88 -17.57 11.36
CA THR A 305 -17.61 -18.41 12.31
C THR A 305 -17.98 -19.74 11.63
N GLU A 306 -18.09 -20.84 12.41
CA GLU A 306 -18.57 -22.11 11.86
C GLU A 306 -19.96 -21.90 11.23
N GLY A 307 -20.03 -22.00 9.90
CA GLY A 307 -21.29 -21.84 9.13
C GLY A 307 -21.28 -20.72 8.09
N ASP A 308 -20.20 -19.96 7.94
CA ASP A 308 -20.03 -18.96 6.86
C ASP A 308 -19.49 -19.56 5.57
#